data_ae51f59978fa87f799cb37aff8c1d1b3
#
_entry.id   ae51f59978fa87f799cb37aff8c1d1b3
#
_cell.length_a   1.000
_cell.length_b   1.000
_cell.length_c   1.000
_cell.angle_alpha   90.00
_cell.angle_beta   90.00
_cell.angle_gamma   90.00
#
_symmetry.space_group_name_H-M   'P 1'
#
loop_
_entity.id
_entity.type
_entity.pdbx_description
1 polymer ?
#
loop_
_entity_poly.entity_id
_entity_poly.type
_entity_poly.pdbx_seq_one_letter_code
_entity_poly.pdbx_strand_id
1 'polypeptide(L)'
;MGLAALVCILAGTIVMAVNYVRLGKTGRGVLAVILGLIATTLQILIKLNWKTSSGSLGRLEYDAFQILLLTCLWICIWQIAKEVQGKAVKEHIAQGGQLGTRSAAFGIGIATLAGLVLVAGTVVYEYQHRKSILIGTKDQVIYSGLATKADATALGNLLKSDEYFSDRGSSVLLNKGIGSTTISFAVQNGIWNQEGMLSSFEELAREVAPAVGGLPIQVQLIDTSGNVEATSTVGEVGFGGSNGIYYEGSATKDEARALGQRLESMGFFRGNGANLFLSRHDDGTTLAFVVVGEAWNNPTKVSSLESIVREVAPTVGGLPINMRLVDTQLQVKKDELIQ
;
A
#
# COMPACT_ATOMS: atom_id res chain seq x y z
N MET A 1 -29.20 25.16 0.07
CA MET A 1 -28.07 24.43 0.68
C MET A 1 -28.25 22.92 0.55
N GLY A 2 -29.35 22.32 0.95
CA GLY A 2 -29.53 20.86 0.90
C GLY A 2 -29.33 20.23 -0.48
N LEU A 3 -29.75 20.88 -1.55
CA LEU A 3 -29.59 20.40 -2.92
C LEU A 3 -28.13 20.34 -3.41
N ALA A 4 -27.28 21.27 -2.96
CA ALA A 4 -25.86 21.26 -3.34
C ALA A 4 -25.06 20.21 -2.55
N ALA A 5 -25.43 19.95 -1.29
CA ALA A 5 -24.82 18.91 -0.47
C ALA A 5 -25.21 17.50 -0.93
N LEU A 6 -26.36 17.33 -1.61
CA LEU A 6 -26.73 16.07 -2.28
C LEU A 6 -25.78 15.68 -3.43
N VAL A 7 -25.13 16.67 -4.04
CA VAL A 7 -24.23 16.42 -5.18
C VAL A 7 -22.83 15.99 -4.69
N CYS A 8 -22.25 16.70 -3.73
CA CYS A 8 -21.05 16.29 -3.00
C CYS A 8 -20.84 17.15 -1.76
N ILE A 9 -20.08 16.67 -0.81
CA ILE A 9 -19.77 17.35 0.46
C ILE A 9 -19.15 18.73 0.19
N LEU A 10 -18.19 18.80 -0.71
CA LEU A 10 -17.49 20.03 -1.07
C LEU A 10 -18.43 21.07 -1.65
N ALA A 11 -19.39 20.70 -2.50
CA ALA A 11 -20.38 21.61 -3.05
C ALA A 11 -21.28 22.22 -1.95
N GLY A 12 -21.69 21.42 -0.97
CA GLY A 12 -22.45 21.90 0.18
C GLY A 12 -21.68 22.93 1.00
N THR A 13 -20.40 22.68 1.28
CA THR A 13 -19.54 23.60 2.04
C THR A 13 -19.19 24.87 1.28
N ILE A 14 -19.06 24.84 -0.05
CA ILE A 14 -18.89 26.04 -0.89
C ILE A 14 -20.13 26.92 -0.85
N VAL A 15 -21.34 26.35 -0.94
CA VAL A 15 -22.57 27.12 -0.81
C VAL A 15 -22.68 27.74 0.59
N MET A 16 -22.27 27.03 1.64
CA MET A 16 -22.17 27.60 2.99
C MET A 16 -21.19 28.77 3.04
N ALA A 17 -20.03 28.63 2.41
CA ALA A 17 -19.01 29.69 2.36
C ALA A 17 -19.53 30.94 1.65
N VAL A 18 -20.18 30.79 0.51
CA VAL A 18 -20.78 31.92 -0.23
C VAL A 18 -21.81 32.65 0.65
N ASN A 19 -22.63 31.92 1.41
CA ASN A 19 -23.57 32.54 2.33
C ASN A 19 -22.88 33.28 3.47
N TYR A 20 -21.80 32.75 4.03
CA TYR A 20 -20.99 33.44 5.06
C TYR A 20 -20.35 34.72 4.53
N VAL A 21 -19.84 34.70 3.31
CA VAL A 21 -19.27 35.90 2.68
C VAL A 21 -20.36 36.97 2.50
N ARG A 22 -21.57 36.60 2.05
CA ARG A 22 -22.71 37.51 1.90
C ARG A 22 -23.18 38.08 3.24
N LEU A 23 -23.01 37.34 4.34
CA LEU A 23 -23.29 37.78 5.71
C LEU A 23 -22.11 38.57 6.35
N GLY A 24 -21.07 38.92 5.60
CA GLY A 24 -19.90 39.63 6.08
C GLY A 24 -18.99 38.80 7.01
N LYS A 25 -19.14 37.48 7.07
CA LYS A 25 -18.42 36.57 7.95
C LYS A 25 -17.39 35.73 7.13
N THR A 26 -16.51 36.39 6.40
CA THR A 26 -15.56 35.77 5.45
C THR A 26 -14.69 34.67 6.10
N GLY A 27 -14.17 34.85 7.30
CA GLY A 27 -13.36 33.84 8.01
C GLY A 27 -14.10 32.51 8.23
N ARG A 28 -15.42 32.55 8.53
CA ARG A 28 -16.23 31.34 8.65
C ARG A 28 -16.50 30.70 7.28
N GLY A 29 -16.56 31.49 6.22
CA GLY A 29 -16.64 30.99 4.85
C GLY A 29 -15.42 30.18 4.45
N VAL A 30 -14.22 30.73 4.71
CA VAL A 30 -12.95 30.02 4.48
C VAL A 30 -12.87 28.72 5.25
N LEU A 31 -13.23 28.74 6.54
CA LEU A 31 -13.23 27.54 7.38
C LEU A 31 -14.18 26.46 6.82
N ALA A 32 -15.37 26.84 6.33
CA ALA A 32 -16.31 25.89 5.72
C ALA A 32 -15.70 25.18 4.50
N VAL A 33 -14.98 25.91 3.62
CA VAL A 33 -14.30 25.32 2.46
C VAL A 33 -13.19 24.37 2.89
N ILE A 34 -12.35 24.76 3.85
CA ILE A 34 -11.27 23.93 4.37
C ILE A 34 -11.81 22.60 4.94
N LEU A 35 -12.87 22.67 5.75
CA LEU A 35 -13.50 21.48 6.30
C LEU A 35 -14.12 20.59 5.20
N GLY A 36 -14.69 21.19 4.16
CA GLY A 36 -15.19 20.45 3.00
C GLY A 36 -14.11 19.74 2.23
N LEU A 37 -12.95 20.37 2.03
CA LEU A 37 -11.79 19.76 1.40
C LEU A 37 -11.24 18.60 2.23
N ILE A 38 -11.07 18.78 3.53
CA ILE A 38 -10.59 17.72 4.43
C ILE A 38 -11.53 16.51 4.38
N ALA A 39 -12.86 16.73 4.50
CA ALA A 39 -13.84 15.66 4.47
C ALA A 39 -13.85 14.90 3.13
N THR A 40 -13.72 15.62 2.01
CA THR A 40 -13.66 15.01 0.68
C THR A 40 -12.36 14.22 0.48
N THR A 41 -11.21 14.75 0.93
CA THR A 41 -9.92 14.05 0.88
C THR A 41 -9.95 12.77 1.72
N LEU A 42 -10.48 12.84 2.94
CA LEU A 42 -10.62 11.69 3.83
C LEU A 42 -11.50 10.59 3.20
N GLN A 43 -12.60 10.99 2.56
CA GLN A 43 -13.48 10.06 1.85
C GLN A 43 -12.77 9.35 0.68
N ILE A 44 -11.93 10.07 -0.08
CA ILE A 44 -11.14 9.49 -1.16
C ILE A 44 -10.10 8.50 -0.61
N LEU A 45 -9.41 8.86 0.48
CA LEU A 45 -8.42 8.00 1.13
C LEU A 45 -9.05 6.70 1.67
N ILE A 46 -10.22 6.79 2.31
CA ILE A 46 -10.97 5.61 2.77
C ILE A 46 -11.31 4.71 1.58
N LYS A 47 -11.76 5.29 0.46
CA LYS A 47 -12.12 4.55 -0.75
C LYS A 47 -10.91 3.83 -1.38
N LEU A 48 -9.76 4.47 -1.41
CA LEU A 48 -8.52 3.88 -1.94
C LEU A 48 -8.03 2.72 -1.07
N ASN A 49 -7.99 2.91 0.25
CA ASN A 49 -7.54 1.86 1.18
C ASN A 49 -8.47 0.64 1.21
N TRP A 50 -9.78 0.83 1.12
CA TRP A 50 -10.74 -0.28 1.17
C TRP A 50 -10.67 -1.17 -0.08
N LYS A 51 -10.43 -0.57 -1.25
CA LYS A 51 -10.34 -1.30 -2.51
C LYS A 51 -9.17 -2.28 -2.56
N THR A 52 -8.13 -2.04 -1.79
CA THR A 52 -6.94 -2.92 -1.70
C THR A 52 -7.11 -4.10 -0.77
N SER A 53 -8.14 -4.10 0.11
CA SER A 53 -8.30 -5.08 1.21
C SER A 53 -9.42 -6.10 1.02
N SER A 54 -10.28 -5.99 0.00
CA SER A 54 -11.54 -6.75 -0.01
C SER A 54 -11.80 -7.49 -1.33
N GLY A 55 -12.12 -8.80 -1.23
CA GLY A 55 -12.67 -9.59 -2.31
C GLY A 55 -14.11 -9.18 -2.72
N SER A 56 -14.77 -9.94 -3.60
CA SER A 56 -16.08 -9.59 -4.19
C SER A 56 -17.22 -9.35 -3.17
N LEU A 57 -17.24 -10.05 -2.04
CA LEU A 57 -18.21 -9.84 -0.94
C LEU A 57 -18.00 -8.50 -0.23
N GLY A 58 -16.75 -8.10 0.00
CA GLY A 58 -16.43 -6.81 0.61
C GLY A 58 -16.82 -5.59 -0.23
N ARG A 59 -17.13 -5.76 -1.51
CA ARG A 59 -17.56 -4.66 -2.39
C ARG A 59 -18.98 -4.20 -2.07
N LEU A 60 -19.91 -5.13 -1.84
CA LEU A 60 -21.30 -4.81 -1.47
C LEU A 60 -21.40 -4.16 -0.09
N GLU A 61 -20.64 -4.67 0.88
CA GLU A 61 -20.56 -4.08 2.22
C GLU A 61 -19.96 -2.68 2.19
N TYR A 62 -18.93 -2.47 1.37
CA TYR A 62 -18.32 -1.17 1.16
C TYR A 62 -19.32 -0.15 0.56
N ASP A 63 -20.04 -0.53 -0.49
CA ASP A 63 -21.01 0.36 -1.15
C ASP A 63 -22.14 0.74 -0.17
N ALA A 64 -22.65 -0.20 0.63
CA ALA A 64 -23.64 0.06 1.66
C ALA A 64 -23.08 1.00 2.76
N PHE A 65 -21.87 0.77 3.23
CA PHE A 65 -21.19 1.65 4.19
C PHE A 65 -20.97 3.06 3.63
N GLN A 66 -20.56 3.20 2.37
CA GLN A 66 -20.38 4.50 1.71
C GLN A 66 -21.70 5.27 1.61
N ILE A 67 -22.80 4.61 1.24
CA ILE A 67 -24.13 5.23 1.17
C ILE A 67 -24.55 5.73 2.56
N LEU A 68 -24.36 4.92 3.60
CA LEU A 68 -24.67 5.29 4.99
C LEU A 68 -23.82 6.48 5.44
N LEU A 69 -22.52 6.44 5.21
CA LEU A 69 -21.58 7.52 5.59
C LEU A 69 -21.95 8.84 4.90
N LEU A 70 -22.21 8.80 3.59
CA LEU A 70 -22.61 9.98 2.81
C LEU A 70 -23.93 10.55 3.32
N THR A 71 -24.89 9.69 3.65
CA THR A 71 -26.20 10.11 4.19
C THR A 71 -26.03 10.77 5.57
N CYS A 72 -25.25 10.19 6.47
CA CYS A 72 -24.94 10.77 7.78
C CYS A 72 -24.24 12.13 7.66
N LEU A 73 -23.21 12.22 6.81
CA LEU A 73 -22.49 13.48 6.57
C LEU A 73 -23.41 14.56 5.96
N TRP A 74 -24.30 14.16 5.05
CA TRP A 74 -25.28 15.07 4.48
C TRP A 74 -26.23 15.61 5.55
N ILE A 75 -26.76 14.74 6.42
CA ILE A 75 -27.64 15.16 7.55
C ILE A 75 -26.88 16.10 8.49
N CYS A 76 -25.63 15.79 8.83
CA CYS A 76 -24.78 16.64 9.68
C CYS A 76 -24.58 18.04 9.07
N ILE A 77 -24.21 18.12 7.78
CA ILE A 77 -24.02 19.41 7.09
C ILE A 77 -25.34 20.19 7.05
N TRP A 78 -26.46 19.53 6.78
CA TRP A 78 -27.77 20.16 6.76
C TRP A 78 -28.16 20.71 8.13
N GLN A 79 -27.97 19.96 9.22
CA GLN A 79 -28.21 20.39 10.57
C GLN A 79 -27.34 21.58 10.97
N ILE A 80 -26.04 21.49 10.72
CA ILE A 80 -25.11 22.59 10.99
C ILE A 80 -25.53 23.86 10.21
N ALA A 81 -25.85 23.71 8.93
CA ALA A 81 -26.31 24.83 8.13
C ALA A 81 -27.60 25.45 8.70
N LYS A 82 -28.57 24.65 9.14
CA LYS A 82 -29.81 25.09 9.73
C LYS A 82 -29.61 25.83 11.05
N GLU A 83 -28.83 25.28 11.96
CA GLU A 83 -28.59 25.84 13.29
C GLU A 83 -27.69 27.07 13.26
N VAL A 84 -26.58 27.01 12.52
CA VAL A 84 -25.54 28.04 12.55
C VAL A 84 -25.86 29.21 11.61
N GLN A 85 -26.45 28.94 10.43
CA GLN A 85 -26.77 29.97 9.45
C GLN A 85 -28.24 30.43 9.50
N GLY A 86 -29.15 29.59 10.01
CA GLY A 86 -30.57 29.87 9.96
C GLY A 86 -30.97 31.17 10.66
N LYS A 87 -30.41 31.46 11.83
CA LYS A 87 -30.64 32.72 12.55
C LYS A 87 -30.08 33.92 11.77
N ALA A 88 -28.83 33.86 11.35
CA ALA A 88 -28.18 34.94 10.62
C ALA A 88 -28.84 35.24 9.28
N VAL A 89 -29.35 34.23 8.58
CA VAL A 89 -30.13 34.41 7.34
C VAL A 89 -31.47 35.07 7.62
N LYS A 90 -32.18 34.69 8.67
CA LYS A 90 -33.44 35.32 9.05
C LYS A 90 -33.26 36.80 9.43
N GLU A 91 -32.22 37.13 10.20
CA GLU A 91 -31.87 38.50 10.55
C GLU A 91 -31.52 39.34 9.30
N HIS A 92 -30.73 38.78 8.36
CA HIS A 92 -30.38 39.43 7.11
C HIS A 92 -31.62 39.75 6.25
N ILE A 93 -32.57 38.81 6.17
CA ILE A 93 -33.85 39.04 5.45
C ILE A 93 -34.69 40.11 6.15
N ALA A 94 -34.78 40.08 7.49
CA ALA A 94 -35.50 41.08 8.25
C ALA A 94 -34.95 42.50 8.09
N GLN A 95 -33.65 42.63 7.74
CA GLN A 95 -32.97 43.89 7.44
C GLN A 95 -33.04 44.28 5.94
N GLY A 96 -33.91 43.62 5.15
CA GLY A 96 -34.08 43.92 3.73
C GLY A 96 -33.06 43.23 2.77
N GLY A 97 -32.30 42.30 3.30
CA GLY A 97 -31.34 41.53 2.49
C GLY A 97 -32.04 40.57 1.52
N GLN A 98 -31.46 40.39 0.33
CA GLN A 98 -32.01 39.49 -0.70
C GLN A 98 -31.46 38.06 -0.56
N LEU A 99 -32.34 37.08 -0.74
CA LEU A 99 -31.95 35.67 -0.88
C LEU A 99 -31.29 35.43 -2.26
N GLY A 100 -30.20 34.63 -2.26
CA GLY A 100 -29.64 34.11 -3.51
C GLY A 100 -30.63 33.18 -4.22
N THR A 101 -30.63 33.19 -5.55
CA THR A 101 -31.54 32.34 -6.33
C THR A 101 -31.21 30.87 -6.16
N ARG A 102 -32.22 30.00 -6.18
CA ARG A 102 -32.02 28.53 -6.13
C ARG A 102 -31.18 28.04 -7.30
N SER A 103 -31.28 28.65 -8.46
CA SER A 103 -30.51 28.37 -9.66
C SER A 103 -29.00 28.63 -9.46
N ALA A 104 -28.60 29.70 -8.77
CA ALA A 104 -27.21 29.99 -8.48
C ALA A 104 -26.58 28.94 -7.54
N ALA A 105 -27.32 28.49 -6.51
CA ALA A 105 -26.84 27.41 -5.63
C ALA A 105 -26.69 26.08 -6.37
N PHE A 106 -27.61 25.77 -7.27
CA PHE A 106 -27.55 24.57 -8.11
C PHE A 106 -26.41 24.65 -9.13
N GLY A 107 -26.19 25.81 -9.76
CA GLY A 107 -25.08 26.06 -10.67
C GLY A 107 -23.71 25.89 -10.01
N ILE A 108 -23.52 26.40 -8.78
CA ILE A 108 -22.30 26.17 -8.00
C ILE A 108 -22.09 24.67 -7.74
N GLY A 109 -23.15 23.94 -7.39
CA GLY A 109 -23.09 22.48 -7.18
C GLY A 109 -22.61 21.73 -8.42
N ILE A 110 -23.20 22.02 -9.58
CA ILE A 110 -22.81 21.39 -10.86
C ILE A 110 -21.38 21.77 -11.25
N ALA A 111 -20.98 23.03 -11.16
CA ALA A 111 -19.64 23.48 -11.50
C ALA A 111 -18.57 22.81 -10.61
N THR A 112 -18.87 22.65 -9.30
CA THR A 112 -17.96 21.96 -8.37
C THR A 112 -17.85 20.48 -8.70
N LEU A 113 -18.98 19.82 -9.01
CA LEU A 113 -18.96 18.42 -9.43
C LEU A 113 -18.17 18.22 -10.74
N ALA A 114 -18.41 19.06 -11.73
CA ALA A 114 -17.68 19.01 -13.00
C ALA A 114 -16.17 19.19 -12.79
N GLY A 115 -15.77 20.14 -11.94
CA GLY A 115 -14.37 20.33 -11.56
C GLY A 115 -13.76 19.13 -10.88
N LEU A 116 -14.48 18.50 -9.93
CA LEU A 116 -14.03 17.27 -9.26
C LEU A 116 -13.92 16.08 -10.22
N VAL A 117 -14.88 15.92 -11.13
CA VAL A 117 -14.85 14.86 -12.15
C VAL A 117 -13.68 15.06 -13.11
N LEU A 118 -13.38 16.30 -13.52
CA LEU A 118 -12.21 16.61 -14.34
C LEU A 118 -10.90 16.28 -13.61
N VAL A 119 -10.74 16.73 -12.37
CA VAL A 119 -9.53 16.44 -11.58
C VAL A 119 -9.40 14.94 -11.31
N ALA A 120 -10.46 14.28 -10.90
CA ALA A 120 -10.45 12.83 -10.70
C ALA A 120 -10.17 12.08 -12.01
N GLY A 121 -10.77 12.52 -13.11
CA GLY A 121 -10.54 11.96 -14.44
C GLY A 121 -9.10 12.08 -14.90
N THR A 122 -8.45 13.23 -14.69
CA THR A 122 -7.03 13.40 -15.02
C THR A 122 -6.12 12.56 -14.15
N VAL A 123 -6.38 12.48 -12.84
CA VAL A 123 -5.61 11.62 -11.92
C VAL A 123 -5.77 10.14 -12.29
N VAL A 124 -7.00 9.69 -12.59
CA VAL A 124 -7.25 8.30 -13.02
C VAL A 124 -6.61 8.02 -14.37
N TYR A 125 -6.67 8.97 -15.30
CA TYR A 125 -6.04 8.86 -16.62
C TYR A 125 -4.53 8.69 -16.49
N GLU A 126 -3.83 9.56 -15.74
CA GLU A 126 -2.38 9.46 -15.49
C GLU A 126 -2.02 8.15 -14.74
N TYR A 127 -2.85 7.74 -13.77
CA TYR A 127 -2.65 6.50 -13.02
C TYR A 127 -2.80 5.26 -13.88
N GLN A 128 -3.71 5.25 -14.85
CA GLN A 128 -3.98 4.10 -15.73
C GLN A 128 -3.07 4.06 -16.95
N HIS A 129 -2.46 5.19 -17.36
CA HIS A 129 -1.57 5.22 -18.54
C HIS A 129 -0.22 4.59 -18.20
N ARG A 130 -0.03 3.39 -18.76
CA ARG A 130 1.25 2.68 -18.68
C ARG A 130 2.26 3.37 -19.56
N LYS A 131 3.37 3.83 -18.97
CA LYS A 131 4.53 4.37 -19.67
C LYS A 131 5.58 3.26 -19.72
N SER A 132 6.45 3.26 -20.71
CA SER A 132 7.53 2.28 -20.77
C SER A 132 8.86 2.93 -21.10
N ILE A 133 9.93 2.30 -20.64
CA ILE A 133 11.31 2.61 -21.03
C ILE A 133 11.98 1.33 -21.50
N LEU A 134 12.84 1.46 -22.51
CA LEU A 134 13.71 0.39 -22.98
C LEU A 134 14.97 0.33 -22.12
N ILE A 135 15.38 -0.88 -21.80
CA ILE A 135 16.64 -1.20 -21.14
C ILE A 135 17.45 -2.08 -22.11
N GLY A 136 18.49 -1.51 -22.68
CA GLY A 136 19.15 -2.14 -23.82
C GLY A 136 18.35 -1.94 -25.12
N THR A 137 18.19 -3.00 -25.92
CA THR A 137 17.52 -2.91 -27.24
C THR A 137 16.13 -3.56 -27.26
N LYS A 138 15.81 -4.50 -26.34
CA LYS A 138 14.57 -5.29 -26.36
C LYS A 138 13.84 -5.38 -25.03
N ASP A 139 14.59 -5.34 -23.92
CA ASP A 139 14.00 -5.43 -22.59
C ASP A 139 13.36 -4.12 -22.18
N GLN A 140 12.29 -4.17 -21.38
CA GLN A 140 11.58 -2.96 -21.00
C GLN A 140 11.03 -3.01 -19.57
N VAL A 141 10.99 -1.83 -18.96
CA VAL A 141 10.20 -1.60 -17.73
C VAL A 141 8.97 -0.78 -18.10
N ILE A 142 7.79 -1.35 -17.86
CA ILE A 142 6.50 -0.68 -17.99
C ILE A 142 6.13 -0.16 -16.61
N TYR A 143 5.85 1.13 -16.46
CA TYR A 143 5.56 1.72 -15.17
C TYR A 143 4.24 2.50 -15.18
N SER A 144 3.59 2.54 -14.01
CA SER A 144 2.26 3.13 -13.83
C SER A 144 2.06 3.62 -12.39
N GLY A 145 0.96 4.28 -12.16
CA GLY A 145 0.62 4.84 -10.85
C GLY A 145 1.55 6.00 -10.49
N LEU A 146 2.09 6.00 -9.28
CA LEU A 146 3.04 6.99 -8.78
C LEU A 146 4.50 6.70 -9.17
N ALA A 147 4.75 5.61 -9.92
CA ALA A 147 6.09 5.29 -10.40
C ALA A 147 6.57 6.34 -11.40
N THR A 148 7.80 6.79 -11.22
CA THR A 148 8.45 7.77 -12.09
C THR A 148 9.33 7.10 -13.13
N LYS A 149 9.71 7.85 -14.17
CA LYS A 149 10.73 7.39 -15.13
C LYS A 149 12.06 7.07 -14.43
N ALA A 150 12.41 7.81 -13.38
CA ALA A 150 13.63 7.57 -12.61
C ALA A 150 13.58 6.22 -11.89
N ASP A 151 12.46 5.91 -11.21
CA ASP A 151 12.25 4.59 -10.58
C ASP A 151 12.37 3.46 -11.59
N ALA A 152 11.70 3.59 -12.73
CA ALA A 152 11.74 2.58 -13.79
C ALA A 152 13.15 2.39 -14.36
N THR A 153 13.92 3.50 -14.54
CA THR A 153 15.30 3.44 -15.02
C THR A 153 16.21 2.77 -13.99
N ALA A 154 16.07 3.12 -12.71
CA ALA A 154 16.85 2.52 -11.64
C ALA A 154 16.56 1.02 -11.51
N LEU A 155 15.28 0.63 -11.52
CA LEU A 155 14.86 -0.77 -11.53
C LEU A 155 15.47 -1.52 -12.73
N GLY A 156 15.32 -0.96 -13.94
CA GLY A 156 15.81 -1.61 -15.15
C GLY A 156 17.33 -1.79 -15.18
N ASN A 157 18.09 -0.84 -14.64
CA ASN A 157 19.54 -0.94 -14.53
C ASN A 157 19.96 -2.03 -13.55
N LEU A 158 19.29 -2.17 -12.40
CA LEU A 158 19.57 -3.27 -11.46
C LEU A 158 19.21 -4.62 -12.08
N LEU A 159 18.02 -4.76 -12.66
CA LEU A 159 17.62 -6.00 -13.35
C LEU A 159 18.58 -6.40 -14.48
N LYS A 160 19.27 -5.43 -15.07
CA LYS A 160 20.31 -5.68 -16.06
C LYS A 160 21.63 -6.10 -15.39
N SER A 161 22.02 -5.49 -14.27
CA SER A 161 23.22 -5.90 -13.52
C SER A 161 23.09 -7.32 -12.95
N ASP A 162 21.89 -7.71 -12.54
CA ASP A 162 21.56 -9.03 -12.00
C ASP A 162 21.24 -10.07 -13.12
N GLU A 163 21.58 -9.73 -14.37
CA GLU A 163 21.43 -10.58 -15.56
C GLU A 163 19.99 -11.01 -15.88
N TYR A 164 18.98 -10.50 -15.16
CA TYR A 164 17.57 -10.75 -15.49
C TYR A 164 17.22 -10.17 -16.87
N PHE A 165 17.62 -8.92 -17.13
CA PHE A 165 17.55 -8.31 -18.45
C PHE A 165 18.81 -8.65 -19.28
N SER A 166 18.62 -9.50 -20.27
CA SER A 166 19.67 -10.03 -21.15
C SER A 166 19.40 -9.77 -22.63
N ASP A 167 18.61 -8.72 -22.91
CA ASP A 167 18.21 -8.24 -24.24
C ASP A 167 17.39 -9.26 -25.06
N ARG A 168 16.60 -10.10 -24.34
CA ARG A 168 15.73 -11.14 -24.93
C ARG A 168 14.29 -10.67 -25.15
N GLY A 169 13.94 -9.45 -24.74
CA GLY A 169 12.59 -8.89 -24.84
C GLY A 169 11.75 -9.14 -23.58
N SER A 170 12.41 -9.27 -22.44
CA SER A 170 11.75 -9.39 -21.16
C SER A 170 11.02 -8.10 -20.79
N SER A 171 9.88 -8.24 -20.12
CA SER A 171 9.09 -7.09 -19.64
C SER A 171 8.84 -7.22 -18.14
N VAL A 172 9.07 -6.12 -17.42
CA VAL A 172 8.74 -6.00 -16.00
C VAL A 172 7.80 -4.81 -15.82
N LEU A 173 6.74 -5.02 -15.03
CA LEU A 173 5.78 -3.96 -14.73
C LEU A 173 6.04 -3.45 -13.32
N LEU A 174 6.24 -2.13 -13.20
CA LEU A 174 6.36 -1.41 -11.93
C LEU A 174 5.11 -0.58 -11.70
N ASN A 175 4.37 -0.89 -10.66
CA ASN A 175 3.22 -0.08 -10.23
C ASN A 175 3.47 0.44 -8.82
N LYS A 176 3.41 1.75 -8.62
CA LYS A 176 3.49 2.37 -7.29
C LYS A 176 2.14 2.99 -6.93
N GLY A 177 1.59 2.55 -5.82
CA GLY A 177 0.42 3.14 -5.17
C GLY A 177 0.80 3.99 -3.96
N ILE A 178 -0.19 4.45 -3.20
CA ILE A 178 0.03 5.11 -1.92
C ILE A 178 0.37 4.02 -0.88
N GLY A 179 1.65 3.96 -0.49
CA GLY A 179 2.13 2.98 0.50
C GLY A 179 2.26 1.54 -0.01
N SER A 180 2.21 1.32 -1.31
CA SER A 180 2.39 0.00 -1.92
C SER A 180 3.18 0.08 -3.22
N THR A 181 4.12 -0.83 -3.40
CA THR A 181 4.86 -1.03 -4.65
C THR A 181 4.61 -2.45 -5.13
N THR A 182 4.27 -2.61 -6.40
CA THR A 182 4.09 -3.92 -7.04
C THR A 182 5.08 -4.03 -8.19
N ILE A 183 5.81 -5.14 -8.24
CA ILE A 183 6.65 -5.52 -9.38
C ILE A 183 6.08 -6.81 -9.95
N SER A 184 5.68 -6.76 -11.23
CA SER A 184 5.16 -7.94 -11.92
C SER A 184 6.17 -8.39 -12.99
N PHE A 185 6.61 -9.62 -12.89
CA PHE A 185 7.54 -10.25 -13.82
C PHE A 185 6.76 -11.10 -14.82
N ALA A 186 6.89 -10.77 -16.10
CA ALA A 186 6.32 -11.59 -17.17
C ALA A 186 7.18 -12.83 -17.38
N VAL A 187 6.62 -13.99 -17.12
CA VAL A 187 7.31 -15.28 -17.19
C VAL A 187 6.64 -16.22 -18.18
N GLN A 188 7.37 -17.26 -18.63
CA GLN A 188 6.79 -18.30 -19.47
C GLN A 188 5.76 -19.11 -18.69
N ASN A 189 4.74 -19.59 -19.41
CA ASN A 189 3.66 -20.37 -18.79
C ASN A 189 4.20 -21.61 -18.06
N GLY A 190 3.74 -21.78 -16.83
CA GLY A 190 4.11 -22.89 -15.95
C GLY A 190 5.38 -22.68 -15.11
N ILE A 191 6.15 -21.62 -15.34
CA ILE A 191 7.36 -21.29 -14.54
C ILE A 191 7.00 -21.13 -13.06
N TRP A 192 5.86 -20.51 -12.74
CA TRP A 192 5.41 -20.28 -11.37
C TRP A 192 5.13 -21.54 -10.56
N ASN A 193 4.97 -22.71 -11.25
CA ASN A 193 4.79 -24.00 -10.58
C ASN A 193 6.12 -24.71 -10.26
N GLN A 194 7.24 -24.14 -10.66
CA GLN A 194 8.54 -24.73 -10.37
C GLN A 194 8.96 -24.39 -8.94
N GLU A 195 9.41 -25.39 -8.22
CA GLU A 195 9.89 -25.23 -6.85
C GLU A 195 11.01 -24.19 -6.76
N GLY A 196 10.92 -23.29 -5.79
CA GLY A 196 11.89 -22.22 -5.57
C GLY A 196 11.82 -21.06 -6.56
N MET A 197 10.98 -21.14 -7.61
CA MET A 197 10.91 -20.06 -8.61
C MET A 197 10.38 -18.76 -7.99
N LEU A 198 9.28 -18.81 -7.23
CA LEU A 198 8.73 -17.64 -6.59
C LEU A 198 9.74 -17.01 -5.60
N SER A 199 10.44 -17.85 -4.82
CA SER A 199 11.49 -17.39 -3.89
C SER A 199 12.64 -16.69 -4.60
N SER A 200 13.02 -17.11 -5.80
CA SER A 200 14.06 -16.41 -6.60
C SER A 200 13.59 -15.01 -7.00
N PHE A 201 12.31 -14.82 -7.34
CA PHE A 201 11.77 -13.49 -7.64
C PHE A 201 11.56 -12.64 -6.38
N GLU A 202 11.33 -13.24 -5.22
CA GLU A 202 11.31 -12.55 -3.93
C GLU A 202 12.70 -12.00 -3.57
N GLU A 203 13.74 -12.79 -3.78
CA GLU A 203 15.13 -12.37 -3.61
C GLU A 203 15.47 -11.20 -4.53
N LEU A 204 15.17 -11.33 -5.82
CA LEU A 204 15.38 -10.26 -6.80
C LEU A 204 14.61 -8.99 -6.41
N ALA A 205 13.36 -9.11 -5.95
CA ALA A 205 12.56 -7.97 -5.50
C ALA A 205 13.17 -7.28 -4.27
N ARG A 206 13.80 -8.04 -3.38
CA ARG A 206 14.52 -7.50 -2.21
C ARG A 206 15.76 -6.72 -2.64
N GLU A 207 16.52 -7.22 -3.60
CA GLU A 207 17.71 -6.57 -4.14
C GLU A 207 17.36 -5.24 -4.83
N VAL A 208 16.28 -5.21 -5.61
CA VAL A 208 15.85 -4.00 -6.33
C VAL A 208 15.02 -3.03 -5.48
N ALA A 209 14.65 -3.41 -4.25
CA ALA A 209 13.81 -2.58 -3.38
C ALA A 209 14.32 -1.14 -3.19
N PRO A 210 15.63 -0.87 -2.98
CA PRO A 210 16.14 0.49 -2.84
C PRO A 210 15.86 1.39 -4.06
N ALA A 211 15.84 0.81 -5.26
CA ALA A 211 15.59 1.55 -6.51
C ALA A 211 14.14 2.00 -6.66
N VAL A 212 13.22 1.33 -6.01
CA VAL A 212 11.77 1.59 -6.13
C VAL A 212 11.14 2.17 -4.88
N GLY A 213 11.96 2.63 -3.93
CA GLY A 213 11.49 3.31 -2.71
C GLY A 213 11.42 2.43 -1.46
N GLY A 214 12.02 1.23 -1.50
CA GLY A 214 12.14 0.32 -0.36
C GLY A 214 11.00 -0.69 -0.25
N LEU A 215 11.08 -1.48 0.83
CA LEU A 215 10.09 -2.48 1.18
C LEU A 215 8.90 -1.85 1.92
N PRO A 216 7.69 -2.42 1.89
CA PRO A 216 7.37 -3.71 1.26
C PRO A 216 7.10 -3.62 -0.26
N ILE A 217 7.39 -4.72 -0.95
CA ILE A 217 7.08 -4.91 -2.37
C ILE A 217 6.16 -6.12 -2.53
N GLN A 218 5.10 -5.97 -3.31
CA GLN A 218 4.32 -7.09 -3.81
C GLN A 218 4.95 -7.60 -5.10
N VAL A 219 5.35 -8.84 -5.10
CA VAL A 219 5.87 -9.56 -6.27
C VAL A 219 4.72 -10.29 -6.94
N GLN A 220 4.64 -10.20 -8.25
CA GLN A 220 3.68 -10.94 -9.06
C GLN A 220 4.39 -11.65 -10.22
N LEU A 221 4.09 -12.91 -10.42
CA LEU A 221 4.43 -13.60 -11.65
C LEU A 221 3.20 -13.59 -12.55
N ILE A 222 3.37 -13.06 -13.76
CA ILE A 222 2.28 -12.95 -14.74
C ILE A 222 2.61 -13.79 -15.97
N ASP A 223 1.57 -14.39 -16.53
CA ASP A 223 1.69 -15.14 -17.79
C ASP A 223 1.89 -14.20 -19.00
N THR A 224 2.08 -14.78 -20.18
CA THR A 224 2.21 -14.04 -21.44
C THR A 224 0.96 -13.26 -21.84
N SER A 225 -0.20 -13.56 -21.24
CA SER A 225 -1.47 -12.87 -21.44
C SER A 225 -1.69 -11.75 -20.43
N GLY A 226 -0.82 -11.64 -19.41
CA GLY A 226 -0.89 -10.66 -18.34
C GLY A 226 -1.77 -11.07 -17.14
N ASN A 227 -2.18 -12.34 -17.06
CA ASN A 227 -2.87 -12.88 -15.89
C ASN A 227 -1.87 -13.07 -14.75
N VAL A 228 -2.30 -12.79 -13.52
CA VAL A 228 -1.49 -13.02 -12.33
C VAL A 228 -1.64 -14.47 -11.90
N GLU A 229 -0.54 -15.21 -11.91
CA GLU A 229 -0.48 -16.64 -11.62
C GLU A 229 0.07 -16.93 -10.21
N ALA A 230 1.01 -16.10 -9.75
CA ALA A 230 1.52 -16.18 -8.39
C ALA A 230 1.71 -14.77 -7.80
N THR A 231 1.54 -14.66 -6.50
CA THR A 231 1.73 -13.39 -5.77
C THR A 231 2.42 -13.68 -4.45
N SER A 232 3.38 -12.84 -4.12
CA SER A 232 4.06 -12.83 -2.83
C SER A 232 4.25 -11.40 -2.33
N THR A 233 4.57 -11.26 -1.04
CA THR A 233 4.96 -9.98 -0.45
C THR A 233 6.33 -10.11 0.18
N VAL A 234 7.23 -9.21 -0.17
CA VAL A 234 8.54 -9.09 0.47
C VAL A 234 8.55 -7.82 1.32
N GLY A 235 8.85 -7.97 2.60
CA GLY A 235 8.85 -6.84 3.52
C GLY A 235 9.90 -6.96 4.61
N GLU A 236 10.04 -5.91 5.43
CA GLU A 236 10.99 -5.84 6.52
C GLU A 236 10.36 -5.21 7.77
N VAL A 237 10.76 -5.70 8.95
CA VAL A 237 10.49 -5.08 10.24
C VAL A 237 11.81 -4.89 10.97
N GLY A 238 12.18 -3.63 11.24
CA GLY A 238 13.40 -3.29 11.99
C GLY A 238 13.22 -3.38 13.51
N PHE A 239 14.29 -3.81 14.22
CA PHE A 239 14.33 -3.99 15.68
C PHE A 239 15.51 -3.23 16.32
N GLY A 240 15.73 -2.00 15.89
CA GLY A 240 16.80 -1.13 16.40
C GLY A 240 18.20 -1.49 15.87
N GLY A 241 19.03 -0.47 15.74
CA GLY A 241 20.31 -0.63 15.05
C GLY A 241 20.12 -1.13 13.62
N SER A 242 20.87 -2.17 13.26
CA SER A 242 20.77 -2.84 11.94
C SER A 242 20.15 -4.25 12.05
N ASN A 243 19.39 -4.52 13.12
CA ASN A 243 18.67 -5.79 13.25
C ASN A 243 17.35 -5.73 12.48
N GLY A 244 17.00 -6.80 11.79
CA GLY A 244 15.76 -6.85 11.01
C GLY A 244 15.23 -8.27 10.81
N ILE A 245 13.92 -8.34 10.57
CA ILE A 245 13.26 -9.53 10.08
C ILE A 245 12.67 -9.22 8.71
N TYR A 246 13.18 -9.88 7.70
CA TYR A 246 12.59 -9.91 6.38
C TYR A 246 11.49 -10.97 6.37
N TYR A 247 10.34 -10.65 5.80
CA TYR A 247 9.23 -11.59 5.66
C TYR A 247 8.80 -11.68 4.20
N GLU A 248 8.43 -12.89 3.78
CA GLU A 248 8.10 -13.18 2.39
C GLU A 248 7.07 -14.31 2.25
N GLY A 249 6.53 -14.46 1.06
CA GLY A 249 5.44 -15.40 0.81
C GLY A 249 4.11 -14.95 1.39
N SER A 250 3.46 -15.84 2.10
CA SER A 250 2.24 -15.59 2.86
C SER A 250 2.49 -15.18 4.33
N ALA A 251 3.76 -15.03 4.74
CA ALA A 251 4.12 -14.49 6.04
C ALA A 251 3.73 -13.01 6.13
N THR A 252 3.24 -12.59 7.28
CA THR A 252 2.72 -11.25 7.47
C THR A 252 3.67 -10.35 8.26
N LYS A 253 3.51 -9.04 8.08
CA LYS A 253 4.25 -8.04 8.86
C LYS A 253 4.01 -8.19 10.37
N ASP A 254 2.80 -8.59 10.77
CA ASP A 254 2.45 -8.74 12.19
C ASP A 254 3.11 -9.99 12.80
N GLU A 255 3.22 -11.09 12.06
CA GLU A 255 3.99 -12.25 12.45
C GLU A 255 5.49 -11.93 12.56
N ALA A 256 6.06 -11.23 11.59
CA ALA A 256 7.46 -10.79 11.66
C ALA A 256 7.71 -9.87 12.87
N ARG A 257 6.75 -8.99 13.20
CA ARG A 257 6.82 -8.15 14.39
C ARG A 257 6.75 -8.95 15.68
N ALA A 258 5.82 -9.90 15.78
CA ALA A 258 5.67 -10.75 16.95
C ALA A 258 6.91 -11.64 17.18
N LEU A 259 7.43 -12.23 16.10
CA LEU A 259 8.69 -12.98 16.11
C LEU A 259 9.84 -12.12 16.61
N GLY A 260 10.01 -10.92 16.09
CA GLY A 260 11.10 -10.02 16.47
C GLY A 260 11.01 -9.57 17.93
N GLN A 261 9.82 -9.23 18.42
CA GLN A 261 9.60 -8.88 19.82
C GLN A 261 9.96 -10.06 20.74
N ARG A 262 9.64 -11.29 20.34
CA ARG A 262 10.02 -12.48 21.09
C ARG A 262 11.54 -12.65 21.11
N LEU A 263 12.20 -12.57 19.96
CA LEU A 263 13.65 -12.66 19.83
C LEU A 263 14.37 -11.54 20.63
N GLU A 264 13.83 -10.34 20.62
CA GLU A 264 14.35 -9.22 21.43
C GLU A 264 14.24 -9.51 22.93
N SER A 265 13.10 -10.03 23.40
CA SER A 265 12.89 -10.42 24.80
C SER A 265 13.84 -11.53 25.27
N MET A 266 14.28 -12.39 24.35
CA MET A 266 15.28 -13.45 24.59
C MET A 266 16.73 -12.93 24.49
N GLY A 267 16.95 -11.66 24.18
CA GLY A 267 18.26 -11.07 24.01
C GLY A 267 19.00 -11.53 22.75
N PHE A 268 18.28 -12.01 21.73
CA PHE A 268 18.85 -12.42 20.45
C PHE A 268 19.38 -11.20 19.68
N PHE A 269 18.60 -10.11 19.60
CA PHE A 269 19.00 -8.86 19.01
C PHE A 269 19.84 -8.01 19.96
N ARG A 270 21.11 -7.79 19.59
CA ARG A 270 22.09 -7.03 20.39
C ARG A 270 22.59 -5.77 19.67
N GLY A 271 21.88 -5.31 18.64
CA GLY A 271 22.28 -4.16 17.84
C GLY A 271 23.47 -4.39 16.89
N ASN A 272 23.82 -5.66 16.65
CA ASN A 272 24.99 -6.09 15.88
C ASN A 272 24.67 -6.50 14.42
N GLY A 273 23.47 -6.14 13.93
CA GLY A 273 23.08 -6.43 12.54
C GLY A 273 22.61 -7.87 12.30
N ALA A 274 21.97 -8.48 13.33
CA ALA A 274 21.37 -9.79 13.15
C ALA A 274 20.12 -9.69 12.28
N ASN A 275 20.11 -10.43 11.17
CA ASN A 275 18.99 -10.51 10.25
C ASN A 275 18.45 -11.94 10.19
N LEU A 276 17.10 -12.03 10.16
CA LEU A 276 16.36 -13.25 9.94
C LEU A 276 15.45 -13.11 8.73
N PHE A 277 15.19 -14.25 8.09
CA PHE A 277 14.16 -14.35 7.07
C PHE A 277 13.05 -15.27 7.56
N LEU A 278 11.82 -14.78 7.52
CA LEU A 278 10.59 -15.52 7.77
C LEU A 278 9.89 -15.73 6.43
N SER A 279 9.94 -16.93 5.89
CA SER A 279 9.27 -17.29 4.65
C SER A 279 8.10 -18.23 4.95
N ARG A 280 7.00 -18.07 4.24
CA ARG A 280 5.90 -19.04 4.27
C ARG A 280 5.36 -19.27 2.87
N HIS A 281 5.54 -20.49 2.40
CA HIS A 281 5.05 -20.99 1.12
C HIS A 281 4.21 -22.25 1.31
N ASP A 282 3.82 -22.91 0.23
CA ASP A 282 3.00 -24.13 0.27
C ASP A 282 3.71 -25.30 0.96
N ASP A 283 5.05 -25.31 1.00
CA ASP A 283 5.90 -26.29 1.68
C ASP A 283 6.06 -26.02 3.19
N GLY A 284 5.52 -24.91 3.68
CA GLY A 284 5.50 -24.59 5.12
C GLY A 284 6.20 -23.29 5.51
N THR A 285 6.48 -23.17 6.80
CA THR A 285 7.17 -22.00 7.38
C THR A 285 8.67 -22.27 7.50
N THR A 286 9.48 -21.35 7.02
CA THR A 286 10.95 -21.38 7.12
C THR A 286 11.44 -20.19 7.94
N LEU A 287 12.37 -20.45 8.87
CA LEU A 287 13.16 -19.42 9.55
C LEU A 287 14.62 -19.57 9.15
N ALA A 288 15.15 -18.59 8.40
CA ALA A 288 16.55 -18.60 8.00
C ALA A 288 17.35 -17.58 8.83
N PHE A 289 18.43 -18.06 9.42
CA PHE A 289 19.36 -17.29 10.25
C PHE A 289 20.63 -17.00 9.46
N VAL A 290 20.98 -15.73 9.32
CA VAL A 290 22.29 -15.35 8.77
C VAL A 290 23.35 -15.56 9.84
N VAL A 291 24.27 -16.49 9.61
CA VAL A 291 25.30 -16.85 10.56
C VAL A 291 26.71 -16.64 9.98
N VAL A 292 27.63 -16.32 10.85
CA VAL A 292 29.04 -16.04 10.51
C VAL A 292 29.98 -17.09 11.09
N GLY A 293 31.18 -17.23 10.49
CA GLY A 293 32.26 -18.01 11.05
C GLY A 293 31.94 -19.50 11.17
N GLU A 294 31.31 -20.08 10.15
CA GLU A 294 30.99 -21.53 10.08
C GLU A 294 30.17 -22.03 11.28
N ALA A 295 29.30 -21.19 11.85
CA ALA A 295 28.48 -21.55 13.01
C ALA A 295 27.60 -22.79 12.76
N TRP A 296 27.28 -23.07 11.49
CA TRP A 296 26.55 -24.27 11.05
C TRP A 296 27.28 -25.59 11.30
N ASN A 297 28.64 -25.57 11.46
CA ASN A 297 29.47 -26.72 11.79
C ASN A 297 29.61 -26.95 13.31
N ASN A 298 29.09 -26.03 14.13
CA ASN A 298 29.19 -26.12 15.60
C ASN A 298 27.88 -26.67 16.21
N PRO A 299 27.87 -27.95 16.73
CA PRO A 299 26.66 -28.56 17.22
C PRO A 299 25.98 -27.76 18.35
N THR A 300 26.77 -27.16 19.26
CA THR A 300 26.23 -26.38 20.36
C THR A 300 25.49 -25.14 19.89
N LYS A 301 26.04 -24.43 18.87
CA LYS A 301 25.37 -23.25 18.27
C LYS A 301 24.11 -23.67 17.53
N VAL A 302 24.15 -24.77 16.78
CA VAL A 302 22.99 -25.28 16.06
C VAL A 302 21.89 -25.63 17.05
N SER A 303 22.18 -26.45 18.12
CA SER A 303 21.18 -26.80 19.13
C SER A 303 20.61 -25.59 19.87
N SER A 304 21.41 -24.53 20.05
CA SER A 304 20.90 -23.27 20.60
C SER A 304 19.89 -22.60 19.69
N LEU A 305 20.15 -22.58 18.35
CA LEU A 305 19.23 -22.04 17.38
C LEU A 305 17.95 -22.87 17.24
N GLU A 306 18.05 -24.21 17.28
CA GLU A 306 16.88 -25.10 17.32
C GLU A 306 15.99 -24.80 18.54
N SER A 307 16.59 -24.58 19.71
CA SER A 307 15.86 -24.20 20.92
C SER A 307 15.14 -22.85 20.74
N ILE A 308 15.80 -21.88 20.12
CA ILE A 308 15.19 -20.58 19.78
C ILE A 308 14.01 -20.79 18.83
N VAL A 309 14.15 -21.60 17.78
CA VAL A 309 13.05 -21.88 16.83
C VAL A 309 11.84 -22.46 17.54
N ARG A 310 12.03 -23.46 18.43
CA ARG A 310 10.93 -24.04 19.23
C ARG A 310 10.25 -22.98 20.11
N GLU A 311 11.01 -22.08 20.70
CA GLU A 311 10.48 -21.04 21.58
C GLU A 311 9.70 -19.96 20.85
N VAL A 312 10.10 -19.62 19.61
CA VAL A 312 9.42 -18.59 18.79
C VAL A 312 8.31 -19.16 17.91
N ALA A 313 8.23 -20.48 17.75
CA ALA A 313 7.27 -21.15 16.87
C ALA A 313 5.81 -20.66 17.04
N PRO A 314 5.29 -20.41 18.26
CA PRO A 314 3.93 -19.92 18.43
C PRO A 314 3.67 -18.56 17.77
N THR A 315 4.69 -17.74 17.53
CA THR A 315 4.54 -16.41 16.90
C THR A 315 4.39 -16.48 15.39
N VAL A 316 4.70 -17.62 14.77
CA VAL A 316 4.71 -17.82 13.32
C VAL A 316 3.85 -19.01 12.87
N GLY A 317 2.85 -19.38 13.66
CA GLY A 317 1.89 -20.43 13.31
C GLY A 317 2.17 -21.81 13.89
N GLY A 318 3.24 -21.96 14.69
CA GLY A 318 3.59 -23.24 15.37
C GLY A 318 4.56 -24.10 14.57
N LEU A 319 4.82 -25.30 15.10
CA LEU A 319 5.65 -26.32 14.46
C LEU A 319 4.78 -27.16 13.48
N PRO A 320 5.37 -27.76 12.44
CA PRO A 320 6.81 -27.80 12.14
C PRO A 320 7.33 -26.51 11.44
N ILE A 321 8.61 -26.22 11.69
CA ILE A 321 9.32 -25.09 11.06
C ILE A 321 10.61 -25.61 10.43
N ASN A 322 10.88 -25.20 9.19
CA ASN A 322 12.16 -25.46 8.57
C ASN A 322 13.19 -24.41 9.02
N MET A 323 14.21 -24.84 9.76
CA MET A 323 15.31 -23.98 10.19
C MET A 323 16.43 -24.02 9.15
N ARG A 324 16.75 -22.86 8.57
CA ARG A 324 17.90 -22.70 7.67
C ARG A 324 19.00 -21.87 8.31
N LEU A 325 20.23 -22.32 8.12
CA LEU A 325 21.42 -21.51 8.42
C LEU A 325 22.05 -21.10 7.09
N VAL A 326 22.15 -19.80 6.86
CA VAL A 326 22.72 -19.22 5.65
C VAL A 326 23.97 -18.42 6.01
N ASP A 327 24.91 -18.34 5.09
CA ASP A 327 26.07 -17.47 5.22
C ASP A 327 25.72 -16.00 4.85
N THR A 328 26.71 -15.12 4.86
CA THR A 328 26.54 -13.69 4.52
C THR A 328 26.23 -13.44 3.04
N GLN A 329 26.40 -14.43 2.17
CA GLN A 329 25.96 -14.42 0.78
C GLN A 329 24.59 -15.12 0.60
N LEU A 330 23.88 -15.39 1.69
CA LEU A 330 22.59 -16.08 1.74
C LEU A 330 22.61 -17.52 1.18
N GLN A 331 23.81 -18.12 1.08
CA GLN A 331 23.93 -19.50 0.65
C GLN A 331 23.55 -20.45 1.80
N VAL A 332 22.64 -21.38 1.52
CA VAL A 332 22.19 -22.38 2.50
C VAL A 332 23.35 -23.31 2.86
N LYS A 333 23.68 -23.36 4.13
CA LYS A 333 24.74 -24.24 4.68
C LYS A 333 24.17 -25.38 5.51
N LYS A 334 22.99 -25.20 6.10
CA LYS A 334 22.27 -26.22 6.84
C LYS A 334 20.77 -25.97 6.70
N ASP A 335 20.02 -27.08 6.57
CA ASP A 335 18.56 -27.09 6.48
C ASP A 335 18.04 -28.22 7.36
N GLU A 336 17.11 -27.94 8.29
CA GLU A 336 16.67 -28.91 9.29
C GLU A 336 15.22 -28.65 9.71
N LEU A 337 14.38 -29.68 9.66
CA LEU A 337 12.99 -29.59 10.06
C LEU A 337 12.85 -29.75 11.58
N ILE A 338 12.38 -28.71 12.25
CA ILE A 338 12.13 -28.68 13.68
C ILE A 338 10.66 -29.07 13.93
N GLN A 339 10.50 -30.09 14.72
CA GLN A 339 9.20 -30.68 15.13
C GLN A 339 8.93 -30.47 16.61
#